data_a770c8386699e3db375489bf097294a8
#
_entry.id   a770c8386699e3db375489bf097294a8
#
_cell.length_a   1.000
_cell.length_b   1.000
_cell.length_c   1.000
_cell.angle_alpha   90.00
_cell.angle_beta   90.00
_cell.angle_gamma   90.00
#
_symmetry.space_group_name_H-M   'P 1'
#
loop_
_entity.id
_entity.type
_entity.pdbx_description
1 polymer ?
#
loop_
_entity_poly.entity_id
_entity_poly.type
_entity_poly.pdbx_seq_one_letter_code
_entity_poly.pdbx_strand_id
1 'polypeptide(L)'
;MNSEVSPERITRLLRESGALQEGHFALSSGLHSGHYLQCALFLMFPENAALAGSLLAGKFAHLEPSLVVSPAVGGIIIGHEVAEHLGVPFLFCEREKGTMKLRRFPVPGPGRYIIIEDVVTSGKSILEVKNVMDGLAETRFLAAGCIADRGDSLSLGGKDLISLVRFDFSNYNQEECPLCRRGIPLAEPGSRRLSTRDGGRL
;
A
#
# COMPACT_ATOMS: atom_id res chain seq x y z
N MET A 1 -18.64 -21.27 -2.66
CA MET A 1 -17.32 -21.92 -2.85
C MET A 1 -16.28 -20.81 -2.94
N ASN A 2 -15.72 -20.39 -1.79
CA ASN A 2 -14.61 -19.41 -1.78
C ASN A 2 -13.34 -20.15 -2.20
N SER A 3 -12.97 -20.08 -3.47
CA SER A 3 -11.60 -20.38 -3.87
C SER A 3 -10.74 -19.28 -3.24
N GLU A 4 -10.00 -19.63 -2.18
CA GLU A 4 -8.98 -18.74 -1.63
C GLU A 4 -8.08 -18.29 -2.78
N VAL A 5 -8.16 -16.99 -3.07
CA VAL A 5 -7.28 -16.40 -4.07
C VAL A 5 -5.89 -16.40 -3.45
N SER A 6 -5.00 -17.22 -4.01
CA SER A 6 -3.67 -17.40 -3.45
C SER A 6 -2.78 -16.17 -3.65
N PRO A 7 -1.78 -15.95 -2.79
CA PRO A 7 -0.78 -14.87 -2.95
C PRO A 7 -0.10 -14.89 -4.33
N GLU A 8 0.05 -16.07 -4.94
CA GLU A 8 0.64 -16.23 -6.28
C GLU A 8 -0.23 -15.59 -7.36
N ARG A 9 -1.56 -15.65 -7.22
CA ARG A 9 -2.48 -14.99 -8.15
C ARG A 9 -2.36 -13.47 -8.07
N ILE A 10 -2.27 -12.90 -6.87
CA ILE A 10 -2.06 -11.46 -6.68
C ILE A 10 -0.69 -11.05 -7.25
N THR A 11 0.36 -11.81 -6.97
CA THR A 11 1.70 -11.56 -7.52
C THR A 11 1.70 -11.58 -9.05
N ARG A 12 0.99 -12.53 -9.67
CA ARG A 12 0.84 -12.59 -11.13
C ARG A 12 0.14 -11.35 -11.67
N LEU A 13 -0.98 -10.93 -11.08
CA LEU A 13 -1.71 -9.73 -11.51
C LEU A 13 -0.88 -8.45 -11.33
N LEU A 14 -0.06 -8.36 -10.29
CA LEU A 14 0.89 -7.26 -10.10
C LEU A 14 1.95 -7.22 -11.23
N ARG A 15 2.40 -8.38 -11.74
CA ARG A 15 3.31 -8.45 -12.89
C ARG A 15 2.59 -8.10 -14.21
N GLU A 16 1.43 -8.69 -14.45
CA GLU A 16 0.63 -8.48 -15.68
C GLU A 16 0.23 -7.01 -15.85
N SER A 17 -0.11 -6.32 -14.76
CA SER A 17 -0.41 -4.88 -14.77
C SER A 17 0.84 -3.98 -14.88
N GLY A 18 2.05 -4.54 -14.86
CA GLY A 18 3.29 -3.77 -14.81
C GLY A 18 3.56 -3.10 -13.46
N ALA A 19 2.77 -3.40 -12.42
CA ALA A 19 2.96 -2.86 -11.08
C ALA A 19 4.22 -3.41 -10.42
N LEU A 20 4.49 -4.71 -10.57
CA LEU A 20 5.73 -5.34 -10.13
C LEU A 20 6.73 -5.41 -11.28
N GLN A 21 7.81 -4.68 -11.16
CA GLN A 21 8.85 -4.56 -12.18
C GLN A 21 10.16 -5.17 -11.69
N GLU A 22 10.89 -5.84 -12.60
CA GLU A 22 12.23 -6.36 -12.38
C GLU A 22 13.23 -5.52 -13.19
N GLY A 23 14.37 -5.15 -12.58
CA GLY A 23 15.35 -4.28 -13.23
C GLY A 23 16.44 -3.81 -12.26
N HIS A 24 16.93 -2.59 -12.44
CA HIS A 24 17.84 -1.95 -11.50
C HIS A 24 17.30 -0.55 -11.18
N PHE A 25 16.86 -0.34 -9.97
CA PHE A 25 16.08 0.84 -9.57
C PHE A 25 16.76 1.60 -8.44
N ALA A 26 16.80 2.95 -8.56
CA ALA A 26 17.11 3.84 -7.45
C ALA A 26 15.83 4.11 -6.65
N LEU A 27 15.83 3.77 -5.37
CA LEU A 27 14.71 4.04 -4.46
C LEU A 27 14.80 5.46 -3.89
N SER A 28 13.70 5.98 -3.38
CA SER A 28 13.65 7.31 -2.73
C SER A 28 14.52 7.41 -1.46
N SER A 29 14.89 6.28 -0.88
CA SER A 29 15.85 6.18 0.22
C SER A 29 17.31 6.34 -0.21
N GLY A 30 17.60 6.39 -1.52
CA GLY A 30 18.96 6.35 -2.08
C GLY A 30 19.53 4.94 -2.23
N LEU A 31 18.82 3.91 -1.78
CA LEU A 31 19.22 2.52 -1.97
C LEU A 31 18.85 2.03 -3.38
N HIS A 32 19.55 1.00 -3.85
CA HIS A 32 19.29 0.31 -5.10
C HIS A 32 18.52 -0.99 -4.85
N SER A 33 17.62 -1.33 -5.77
CA SER A 33 16.84 -2.58 -5.70
C SER A 33 16.73 -3.24 -7.07
N GLY A 34 16.65 -4.56 -7.06
CA GLY A 34 16.34 -5.35 -8.27
C GLY A 34 14.85 -5.32 -8.64
N HIS A 35 14.01 -4.79 -7.78
CA HIS A 35 12.56 -4.77 -7.95
C HIS A 35 11.99 -3.40 -7.60
N TYR A 36 10.94 -3.03 -8.31
CA TYR A 36 10.13 -1.84 -8.01
C TYR A 36 8.65 -2.20 -8.03
N LEU A 37 7.89 -1.62 -7.12
CA LEU A 37 6.45 -1.85 -7.00
C LEU A 37 5.70 -0.52 -7.05
N GLN A 38 4.80 -0.39 -8.04
CA GLN A 38 3.93 0.76 -8.27
C GLN A 38 2.48 0.31 -8.29
N CYS A 39 1.85 0.18 -7.14
CA CYS A 39 0.49 -0.34 -7.04
C CYS A 39 -0.56 0.48 -7.77
N ALA A 40 -0.31 1.75 -8.07
CA ALA A 40 -1.21 2.54 -8.91
C ALA A 40 -1.48 1.90 -10.28
N LEU A 41 -0.48 1.19 -10.87
CA LEU A 41 -0.65 0.48 -12.13
C LEU A 41 -1.54 -0.78 -12.01
N PHE A 42 -1.58 -1.39 -10.84
CA PHE A 42 -2.48 -2.49 -10.54
C PHE A 42 -3.89 -1.97 -10.25
N LEU A 43 -3.99 -0.90 -9.46
CA LEU A 43 -5.24 -0.29 -9.02
C LEU A 43 -5.94 0.53 -10.12
N MET A 44 -5.26 0.85 -11.23
CA MET A 44 -5.92 1.50 -12.37
C MET A 44 -6.94 0.59 -13.07
N PHE A 45 -6.88 -0.72 -12.85
CA PHE A 45 -7.85 -1.70 -13.33
C PHE A 45 -8.89 -1.95 -12.24
N PRO A 46 -10.18 -1.52 -12.44
CA PRO A 46 -11.21 -1.65 -11.42
C PRO A 46 -11.42 -3.07 -10.92
N GLU A 47 -11.30 -4.07 -11.80
CA GLU A 47 -11.41 -5.48 -11.44
C GLU A 47 -10.32 -5.95 -10.47
N ASN A 48 -9.10 -5.44 -10.61
CA ASN A 48 -8.00 -5.74 -9.69
C ASN A 48 -8.21 -5.04 -8.35
N ALA A 49 -8.67 -3.79 -8.37
CA ALA A 49 -8.97 -3.01 -7.16
C ALA A 49 -10.08 -3.71 -6.35
N ALA A 50 -11.20 -4.07 -7.00
CA ALA A 50 -12.32 -4.77 -6.37
C ALA A 50 -11.91 -6.14 -5.81
N LEU A 51 -11.09 -6.91 -6.55
CA LEU A 51 -10.58 -8.19 -6.09
C LEU A 51 -9.72 -8.02 -4.81
N ALA A 52 -8.76 -7.09 -4.84
CA ALA A 52 -7.89 -6.83 -3.68
C ALA A 52 -8.69 -6.30 -2.49
N GLY A 53 -9.67 -5.41 -2.74
CA GLY A 53 -10.59 -4.88 -1.73
C GLY A 53 -11.37 -5.98 -1.04
N SER A 54 -12.00 -6.87 -1.82
CA SER A 54 -12.75 -8.02 -1.30
C SER A 54 -11.89 -8.95 -0.44
N LEU A 55 -10.67 -9.25 -0.90
CA LEU A 55 -9.76 -10.13 -0.17
C LEU A 55 -9.30 -9.52 1.16
N LEU A 56 -8.94 -8.24 1.16
CA LEU A 56 -8.57 -7.53 2.38
C LEU A 56 -9.77 -7.41 3.33
N ALA A 57 -10.94 -7.01 2.83
CA ALA A 57 -12.16 -6.92 3.63
C ALA A 57 -12.46 -8.24 4.35
N GLY A 58 -12.34 -9.37 3.65
CA GLY A 58 -12.53 -10.70 4.25
C GLY A 58 -11.58 -10.98 5.41
N LYS A 59 -10.34 -10.47 5.36
CA LYS A 59 -9.37 -10.62 6.46
C LYS A 59 -9.71 -9.78 7.69
N PHE A 60 -10.48 -8.70 7.53
CA PHE A 60 -10.81 -7.76 8.61
C PHE A 60 -12.26 -7.86 9.10
N ALA A 61 -13.15 -8.55 8.39
CA ALA A 61 -14.58 -8.63 8.72
C ALA A 61 -14.85 -9.08 10.16
N HIS A 62 -14.07 -10.05 10.66
CA HIS A 62 -14.19 -10.57 12.02
C HIS A 62 -13.86 -9.54 13.13
N LEU A 63 -13.18 -8.45 12.79
CA LEU A 63 -12.88 -7.36 13.73
C LEU A 63 -14.03 -6.36 13.84
N GLU A 64 -15.03 -6.44 12.95
CA GLU A 64 -16.18 -5.55 12.85
C GLU A 64 -15.77 -4.07 12.89
N PRO A 65 -14.91 -3.59 11.99
CA PRO A 65 -14.57 -2.17 11.93
C PRO A 65 -15.80 -1.36 11.54
N SER A 66 -15.91 -0.16 12.09
CA SER A 66 -16.96 0.80 11.73
C SER A 66 -16.46 1.89 10.78
N LEU A 67 -15.17 1.85 10.41
CA LEU A 67 -14.52 2.87 9.60
C LEU A 67 -13.23 2.32 8.98
N VAL A 68 -12.99 2.66 7.71
CA VAL A 68 -11.70 2.46 7.04
C VAL A 68 -11.02 3.80 6.84
N VAL A 69 -9.71 3.87 7.12
CA VAL A 69 -8.90 5.07 6.93
C VAL A 69 -7.66 4.72 6.11
N SER A 70 -7.27 5.60 5.19
CA SER A 70 -6.06 5.38 4.38
C SER A 70 -5.16 6.61 4.33
N PRO A 71 -3.86 6.47 4.17
CA PRO A 71 -3.00 7.57 3.76
C PRO A 71 -3.21 7.88 2.28
N ALA A 72 -3.35 9.16 1.94
CA ALA A 72 -3.35 9.61 0.56
C ALA A 72 -1.91 9.62 0.00
N VAL A 73 -1.73 9.34 -1.29
CA VAL A 73 -2.69 9.11 -2.36
C VAL A 73 -2.88 7.62 -2.63
N GLY A 74 -1.82 6.79 -2.43
CA GLY A 74 -1.77 5.38 -2.83
C GLY A 74 -2.87 4.53 -2.21
N GLY A 75 -3.13 4.74 -0.92
CA GLY A 75 -4.13 3.97 -0.18
C GLY A 75 -5.59 4.31 -0.51
N ILE A 76 -5.89 5.40 -1.24
CA ILE A 76 -7.27 5.86 -1.44
C ILE A 76 -8.13 4.81 -2.14
N ILE A 77 -7.68 4.31 -3.29
CA ILE A 77 -8.48 3.37 -4.09
C ILE A 77 -8.70 2.08 -3.31
N ILE A 78 -7.64 1.46 -2.82
CA ILE A 78 -7.77 0.19 -2.10
C ILE A 78 -8.54 0.34 -0.78
N GLY A 79 -8.37 1.45 -0.06
CA GLY A 79 -9.13 1.72 1.16
C GLY A 79 -10.63 1.89 0.89
N HIS A 80 -10.99 2.57 -0.20
CA HIS A 80 -12.38 2.70 -0.63
C HIS A 80 -13.00 1.33 -0.97
N GLU A 81 -12.31 0.50 -1.74
CA GLU A 81 -12.76 -0.85 -2.07
C GLU A 81 -12.96 -1.72 -0.84
N VAL A 82 -12.05 -1.66 0.13
CA VAL A 82 -12.20 -2.38 1.41
C VAL A 82 -13.42 -1.88 2.18
N ALA A 83 -13.62 -0.56 2.23
CA ALA A 83 -14.76 0.03 2.93
C ALA A 83 -16.10 -0.35 2.27
N GLU A 84 -16.16 -0.37 0.93
CA GLU A 84 -17.34 -0.83 0.19
C GLU A 84 -17.70 -2.26 0.55
N HIS A 85 -16.74 -3.18 0.53
CA HIS A 85 -16.97 -4.59 0.86
C HIS A 85 -17.33 -4.83 2.34
N LEU A 86 -16.90 -3.95 3.25
CA LEU A 86 -17.28 -3.99 4.67
C LEU A 86 -18.59 -3.25 4.96
N GLY A 87 -19.10 -2.45 4.03
CA GLY A 87 -20.31 -1.64 4.21
C GLY A 87 -20.12 -0.51 5.23
N VAL A 88 -18.93 0.09 5.32
CA VAL A 88 -18.59 1.13 6.29
C VAL A 88 -18.06 2.40 5.61
N PRO A 89 -18.11 3.56 6.28
CA PRO A 89 -17.52 4.79 5.76
C PRO A 89 -16.02 4.66 5.49
N PHE A 90 -15.55 5.44 4.49
CA PHE A 90 -14.14 5.57 4.12
C PHE A 90 -13.66 7.01 4.33
N LEU A 91 -12.50 7.17 4.97
CA LEU A 91 -11.79 8.44 5.11
C LEU A 91 -10.35 8.29 4.63
N PHE A 92 -9.71 9.41 4.30
CA PHE A 92 -8.26 9.42 4.10
C PHE A 92 -7.59 10.62 4.78
N CYS A 93 -6.36 10.39 5.22
CA CYS A 93 -5.46 11.43 5.67
C CYS A 93 -4.51 11.81 4.54
N GLU A 94 -4.17 13.07 4.44
CA GLU A 94 -3.23 13.60 3.44
C GLU A 94 -2.16 14.47 4.09
N ARG A 95 -0.98 14.59 3.44
CA ARG A 95 0.06 15.47 3.95
C ARG A 95 -0.17 16.91 3.52
N GLU A 96 -0.18 17.78 4.52
CA GLU A 96 -0.12 19.22 4.33
C GLU A 96 1.19 19.75 4.88
N LYS A 97 2.03 20.32 4.03
CA LYS A 97 3.37 20.83 4.41
C LYS A 97 4.20 19.77 5.18
N GLY A 98 4.11 18.50 4.71
CA GLY A 98 4.84 17.38 5.30
C GLY A 98 4.19 16.69 6.49
N THR A 99 3.12 17.24 7.05
CA THR A 99 2.40 16.67 8.21
C THR A 99 1.12 15.96 7.77
N MET A 100 0.91 14.73 8.25
CA MET A 100 -0.31 13.96 8.00
C MET A 100 -1.48 14.58 8.76
N LYS A 101 -2.63 14.76 8.07
CA LYS A 101 -3.84 15.37 8.64
C LYS A 101 -5.12 14.78 8.05
N LEU A 102 -6.17 14.71 8.86
CA LEU A 102 -7.55 14.51 8.40
C LEU A 102 -8.16 15.90 8.09
N ARG A 103 -8.37 16.23 6.81
CA ARG A 103 -8.76 17.59 6.41
C ARG A 103 -10.10 17.69 5.71
N ARG A 104 -10.43 16.67 4.91
CA ARG A 104 -11.58 16.76 3.98
C ARG A 104 -12.86 16.23 4.58
N PHE A 105 -12.78 15.63 5.74
CA PHE A 105 -13.89 14.96 6.37
C PHE A 105 -14.16 15.56 7.73
N PRO A 106 -15.42 15.51 8.21
CA PRO A 106 -15.72 15.83 9.61
C PRO A 106 -14.95 14.86 10.52
N VAL A 107 -14.67 15.30 11.73
CA VAL A 107 -14.10 14.41 12.76
C VAL A 107 -15.09 13.27 12.99
N PRO A 108 -14.69 12.01 12.83
CA PRO A 108 -15.57 10.89 13.08
C PRO A 108 -15.96 10.85 14.56
N GLY A 109 -17.18 10.41 14.84
CA GLY A 109 -17.61 10.06 16.19
C GLY A 109 -16.91 8.79 16.70
N PRO A 110 -17.35 8.29 17.88
CA PRO A 110 -16.83 7.05 18.44
C PRO A 110 -16.87 5.90 17.45
N GLY A 111 -15.78 5.14 17.37
CA GLY A 111 -15.74 4.05 16.42
C GLY A 111 -14.44 3.24 16.42
N ARG A 112 -14.50 2.11 15.74
CA ARG A 112 -13.37 1.18 15.56
C ARG A 112 -12.87 1.29 14.12
N TYR A 113 -11.59 1.55 13.93
CA TYR A 113 -11.04 1.74 12.59
C TYR A 113 -9.91 0.78 12.25
N ILE A 114 -9.80 0.50 10.96
CA ILE A 114 -8.64 -0.14 10.33
C ILE A 114 -7.95 0.86 9.39
N ILE A 115 -6.64 0.66 9.18
CA ILE A 115 -5.87 1.45 8.22
C ILE A 115 -5.51 0.57 7.04
N ILE A 116 -5.79 1.05 5.82
CA ILE A 116 -5.49 0.32 4.58
C ILE A 116 -4.54 1.16 3.71
N GLU A 117 -3.45 0.53 3.27
CA GLU A 117 -2.43 1.12 2.39
C GLU A 117 -2.27 0.25 1.14
N ASP A 118 -1.70 0.79 0.07
CA ASP A 118 -1.38 0.00 -1.12
C ASP A 118 -0.09 -0.81 -0.94
N VAL A 119 1.00 -0.16 -0.54
CA VAL A 119 2.31 -0.78 -0.30
C VAL A 119 2.89 -0.30 1.02
N VAL A 120 3.30 -1.23 1.85
CA VAL A 120 4.02 -0.93 3.08
C VAL A 120 5.50 -1.27 2.93
N THR A 121 6.36 -0.31 3.29
CA THR A 121 7.81 -0.49 3.44
C THR A 121 8.21 -0.26 4.89
N SER A 122 8.45 0.97 5.29
CA SER A 122 8.74 1.32 6.69
C SER A 122 7.51 1.44 7.59
N GLY A 123 6.29 1.44 7.01
CA GLY A 123 5.04 1.66 7.74
C GLY A 123 4.83 3.09 8.25
N LYS A 124 5.70 4.03 7.87
CA LYS A 124 5.63 5.42 8.35
C LYS A 124 4.27 6.06 8.10
N SER A 125 3.68 5.89 6.90
CA SER A 125 2.37 6.47 6.58
C SER A 125 1.26 5.90 7.46
N ILE A 126 1.28 4.59 7.73
CA ILE A 126 0.32 3.94 8.64
C ILE A 126 0.43 4.52 10.05
N LEU A 127 1.67 4.66 10.57
CA LEU A 127 1.89 5.23 11.90
C LEU A 127 1.46 6.69 11.98
N GLU A 128 1.70 7.49 10.95
CA GLU A 128 1.25 8.88 10.87
C GLU A 128 -0.28 8.97 10.86
N VAL A 129 -0.98 8.14 10.07
CA VAL A 129 -2.45 8.07 10.08
C VAL A 129 -2.97 7.62 11.44
N LYS A 130 -2.35 6.59 12.03
CA LYS A 130 -2.72 6.12 13.37
C LYS A 130 -2.61 7.23 14.40
N ASN A 131 -1.50 8.00 14.40
CA ASN A 131 -1.31 9.11 15.33
C ASN A 131 -2.37 10.21 15.14
N VAL A 132 -2.78 10.51 13.91
CA VAL A 132 -3.87 11.45 13.63
C VAL A 132 -5.17 10.94 14.23
N MET A 133 -5.52 9.68 13.99
CA MET A 133 -6.77 9.08 14.44
C MET A 133 -6.80 8.89 15.96
N ASP A 134 -5.70 8.48 16.59
CA ASP A 134 -5.60 8.34 18.05
C ASP A 134 -5.71 9.69 18.78
N GLY A 135 -5.41 10.79 18.10
CA GLY A 135 -5.62 12.15 18.59
C GLY A 135 -7.10 12.60 18.55
N LEU A 136 -7.98 11.83 17.90
CA LEU A 136 -9.41 12.09 17.84
C LEU A 136 -10.11 11.33 18.97
N ALA A 137 -10.99 12.02 19.71
CA ALA A 137 -11.70 11.42 20.81
C ALA A 137 -12.49 10.17 20.39
N GLU A 138 -12.36 9.09 21.18
CA GLU A 138 -13.20 7.89 21.11
C GLU A 138 -13.01 7.01 19.87
N THR A 139 -11.94 7.19 19.09
CA THR A 139 -11.58 6.23 18.03
C THR A 139 -10.64 5.14 18.57
N ARG A 140 -10.83 3.90 18.08
CA ARG A 140 -10.01 2.75 18.50
C ARG A 140 -9.39 2.07 17.29
N PHE A 141 -8.07 2.03 17.23
CA PHE A 141 -7.33 1.27 16.23
C PHE A 141 -7.50 -0.24 16.41
N LEU A 142 -7.88 -0.94 15.33
CA LEU A 142 -8.02 -2.39 15.32
C LEU A 142 -6.82 -3.08 14.68
N ALA A 143 -6.50 -2.73 13.46
CA ALA A 143 -5.45 -3.37 12.67
C ALA A 143 -5.09 -2.51 11.44
N ALA A 144 -4.02 -2.91 10.74
CA ALA A 144 -3.68 -2.33 9.44
C ALA A 144 -3.50 -3.43 8.38
N GLY A 145 -3.73 -3.05 7.12
CA GLY A 145 -3.51 -3.95 5.99
C GLY A 145 -3.02 -3.26 4.75
N CYS A 146 -2.49 -4.07 3.81
CA CYS A 146 -2.04 -3.58 2.52
C CYS A 146 -2.12 -4.66 1.44
N ILE A 147 -2.01 -4.23 0.18
CA ILE A 147 -1.86 -5.18 -0.93
C ILE A 147 -0.51 -5.87 -0.81
N ALA A 148 0.57 -5.10 -0.68
CA ALA A 148 1.92 -5.63 -0.65
C ALA A 148 2.74 -5.12 0.53
N ASP A 149 3.30 -6.06 1.30
CA ASP A 149 4.28 -5.80 2.35
C ASP A 149 5.69 -6.03 1.81
N ARG A 150 6.53 -5.00 1.89
CA ARG A 150 7.95 -5.03 1.52
C ARG A 150 8.86 -4.66 2.70
N GLY A 151 8.29 -4.57 3.88
CA GLY A 151 8.97 -4.10 5.09
C GLY A 151 9.51 -5.22 5.95
N ASP A 152 10.50 -4.86 6.73
CA ASP A 152 10.88 -5.59 7.93
C ASP A 152 9.82 -5.25 9.00
N SER A 153 9.50 -6.19 9.85
CA SER A 153 8.47 -6.14 10.91
C SER A 153 7.99 -4.75 11.35
N LEU A 154 6.80 -4.34 10.93
CA LEU A 154 6.16 -3.11 11.41
C LEU A 154 5.50 -3.36 12.76
N SER A 155 5.95 -2.65 13.81
CA SER A 155 5.30 -2.69 15.11
C SER A 155 4.13 -1.72 15.19
N LEU A 156 2.93 -2.26 15.33
CA LEU A 156 1.67 -1.51 15.47
C LEU A 156 1.07 -1.65 16.88
N GLY A 157 1.93 -1.57 17.91
CA GLY A 157 1.47 -1.74 19.29
C GLY A 157 1.00 -3.17 19.60
N GLY A 158 1.76 -4.16 19.14
CA GLY A 158 1.45 -5.59 19.34
C GLY A 158 0.43 -6.16 18.32
N LYS A 159 0.13 -5.42 17.26
CA LYS A 159 -0.74 -5.88 16.15
C LYS A 159 0.08 -6.07 14.89
N ASP A 160 -0.24 -7.13 14.16
CA ASP A 160 0.43 -7.46 12.91
C ASP A 160 -0.13 -6.65 11.74
N LEU A 161 0.73 -6.38 10.76
CA LEU A 161 0.29 -5.90 9.45
C LEU A 161 -0.23 -7.11 8.65
N ILE A 162 -1.45 -6.99 8.13
CA ILE A 162 -2.06 -8.00 7.27
C ILE A 162 -1.86 -7.60 5.81
N SER A 163 -1.18 -8.44 5.03
CA SER A 163 -0.97 -8.21 3.60
C SER A 163 -1.59 -9.31 2.73
N LEU A 164 -1.86 -8.99 1.46
CA LEU A 164 -2.22 -10.00 0.47
C LEU A 164 -0.99 -10.74 -0.05
N VAL A 165 0.11 -10.01 -0.21
CA VAL A 165 1.41 -10.57 -0.60
C VAL A 165 2.53 -9.94 0.21
N ARG A 166 3.59 -10.72 0.45
CA ARG A 166 4.83 -10.23 1.05
C ARG A 166 5.99 -10.45 0.10
N PHE A 167 6.82 -9.44 -0.05
CA PHE A 167 8.03 -9.49 -0.86
C PHE A 167 9.26 -9.22 -0.01
N ASP A 168 10.20 -10.12 -0.05
CA ASP A 168 11.52 -9.96 0.55
C ASP A 168 12.51 -9.51 -0.54
N PHE A 169 12.53 -8.21 -0.82
CA PHE A 169 13.41 -7.63 -1.81
C PHE A 169 14.67 -7.07 -1.15
N SER A 170 15.81 -7.58 -1.57
CA SER A 170 17.09 -7.03 -1.12
C SER A 170 17.28 -5.61 -1.64
N ASN A 171 17.68 -4.70 -0.74
CA ASN A 171 18.09 -3.34 -1.05
C ASN A 171 19.59 -3.19 -0.75
N TYR A 172 20.29 -2.42 -1.57
CA TYR A 172 21.76 -2.30 -1.53
C TYR A 172 22.18 -0.85 -1.50
N ASN A 173 23.24 -0.54 -0.80
CA ASN A 173 23.98 0.69 -1.03
C ASN A 173 24.61 0.65 -2.43
N GLN A 174 24.80 1.79 -3.07
CA GLN A 174 25.34 1.87 -4.43
C GLN A 174 26.66 1.12 -4.58
N GLU A 175 27.56 1.25 -3.62
CA GLU A 175 28.91 0.63 -3.62
C GLU A 175 28.87 -0.89 -3.55
N GLU A 176 27.84 -1.45 -2.88
CA GLU A 176 27.66 -2.88 -2.67
C GLU A 176 26.68 -3.52 -3.66
N CYS A 177 26.03 -2.72 -4.50
CA CYS A 177 24.98 -3.17 -5.39
C CYS A 177 25.51 -4.15 -6.46
N PRO A 178 25.03 -5.40 -6.48
CA PRO A 178 25.45 -6.39 -7.46
C PRO A 178 25.01 -6.03 -8.89
N LEU A 179 23.95 -5.23 -9.04
CA LEU A 179 23.44 -4.78 -10.33
C LEU A 179 24.33 -3.68 -10.92
N CYS A 180 24.87 -2.76 -10.09
CA CYS A 180 25.89 -1.81 -10.47
C CYS A 180 27.15 -2.52 -10.98
N ARG A 181 27.63 -3.52 -10.23
CA ARG A 181 28.83 -4.31 -10.61
C ARG A 181 28.66 -5.04 -11.94
N ARG A 182 27.43 -5.40 -12.29
CA ARG A 182 27.08 -6.04 -13.57
C ARG A 182 26.83 -5.06 -14.70
N GLY A 183 26.95 -3.74 -14.46
CA GLY A 183 26.73 -2.70 -15.45
C GLY A 183 25.27 -2.58 -15.91
N ILE A 184 24.30 -3.07 -15.13
CA ILE A 184 22.89 -2.95 -15.47
C ILE A 184 22.46 -1.48 -15.31
N PRO A 185 21.88 -0.84 -16.35
CA PRO A 185 21.49 0.56 -16.30
C PRO A 185 20.55 0.84 -15.12
N LEU A 186 20.81 1.90 -14.36
CA LEU A 186 19.97 2.34 -13.26
C LEU A 186 18.76 3.12 -13.79
N ALA A 187 17.58 2.73 -13.36
CA ALA A 187 16.33 3.44 -13.62
C ALA A 187 15.86 4.18 -12.36
N GLU A 188 15.31 5.37 -12.54
CA GLU A 188 14.64 6.14 -11.50
C GLU A 188 13.13 6.03 -11.68
N PRO A 189 12.47 5.05 -11.09
CA PRO A 189 11.03 4.90 -11.20
C PRO A 189 10.33 5.88 -10.26
N GLY A 190 9.13 6.31 -10.64
CA GLY A 190 8.27 7.13 -9.77
C GLY A 190 7.49 8.18 -10.54
N SER A 191 6.60 8.85 -9.85
CA SER A 191 5.66 9.85 -10.36
C SER A 191 6.30 11.09 -11.02
N ARG A 192 7.63 11.18 -11.05
CA ARG A 192 8.35 12.33 -11.61
C ARG A 192 8.75 12.20 -13.07
N ARG A 193 8.75 10.99 -13.66
CA ARG A 193 9.02 10.76 -15.09
C ARG A 193 8.32 9.49 -15.56
N LEU A 194 7.12 9.62 -16.10
CA LEU A 194 6.70 8.71 -17.14
C LEU A 194 7.56 9.05 -18.37
N SER A 195 8.71 8.38 -18.51
CA SER A 195 9.41 8.41 -19.79
C SER A 195 8.48 7.74 -20.78
N THR A 196 8.10 8.48 -21.80
CA THR A 196 7.45 7.96 -23.01
C THR A 196 8.34 6.84 -23.55
N ARG A 197 8.03 5.61 -23.18
CA ARG A 197 8.49 4.42 -23.90
C ARG A 197 7.31 3.90 -24.69
N ASP A 198 7.51 3.99 -26.01
CA ASP A 198 6.82 3.31 -27.10
C ASP A 198 5.34 2.96 -26.90
N GLY A 199 4.54 3.64 -27.71
CA GLY A 199 3.23 3.38 -28.32
C GLY A 199 2.47 2.10 -28.02
N GLY A 200 2.41 1.64 -26.78
CA GLY A 200 1.46 0.63 -26.33
C GLY A 200 0.13 1.33 -26.01
N ARG A 201 -0.87 1.16 -26.85
CA ARG A 201 -2.26 1.56 -26.57
C ARG A 201 -2.73 0.85 -25.31
N LEU A 202 -3.44 1.60 -24.44
CA LEU A 202 -4.30 1.07 -23.38
C LEU A 202 -5.32 0.11 -23.98
#